data_34ce8c1ca1b72f359c73b0d798de6e79
#
_entry.id   34ce8c1ca1b72f359c73b0d798de6e79
#
_cell.length_a   1.000
_cell.length_b   1.000
_cell.length_c   1.000
_cell.angle_alpha   90.00
_cell.angle_beta   90.00
_cell.angle_gamma   90.00
#
_symmetry.space_group_name_H-M   'P 1'
#
loop_
_entity.id
_entity.type
_entity.pdbx_description
1 polymer ?
#
loop_
_entity_poly.entity_id
_entity_poly.type
_entity_poly.pdbx_seq_one_letter_code
_entity_poly.pdbx_strand_id
1 'polypeptide(L)'
;MPKVKEIMVSPVVTVDAETTIYEAAKIMGEKKIGSVVVTKDSKPIGIFTERDLLTKVIANGLDMRNTNVTIPMSSPLITVDEETSVKD
;
A
#
# COMPACT_ATOMS: atom_id res chain seq x y z
N MET A 1 0.07 28.34 8.16
CA MET A 1 -0.36 27.86 7.81
C MET A 1 -1.37 26.88 7.54
N PRO A 2 -2.48 27.18 7.34
CA PRO A 2 -3.53 26.36 7.04
C PRO A 2 -3.23 25.47 5.92
N LYS A 3 -2.41 25.88 5.04
CA LYS A 3 -2.12 25.06 3.97
C LYS A 3 -1.58 23.76 4.35
N VAL A 4 -0.82 23.71 5.29
CA VAL A 4 -0.23 22.47 5.66
C VAL A 4 -1.30 21.57 6.12
N LYS A 5 -2.26 22.06 6.80
CA LYS A 5 -3.26 21.23 7.24
C LYS A 5 -4.03 20.67 6.14
N GLU A 6 -4.32 21.42 5.15
CA GLU A 6 -5.08 20.95 4.07
C GLU A 6 -4.42 19.75 3.46
N ILE A 7 -3.17 19.74 3.41
CA ILE A 7 -2.49 18.63 2.79
C ILE A 7 -2.68 17.44 3.64
N MET A 8 -2.70 17.60 4.90
CA MET A 8 -2.80 16.46 5.73
C MET A 8 -4.18 15.90 5.75
N VAL A 9 -5.10 16.57 5.27
CA VAL A 9 -6.41 16.09 5.25
C VAL A 9 -6.68 14.99 4.29
N SER A 10 -5.82 14.78 3.36
CA SER A 10 -6.08 13.76 2.37
C SER A 10 -6.27 12.45 3.06
N PRO A 11 -7.33 11.77 2.82
CA PRO A 11 -7.60 10.52 3.51
C PRO A 11 -6.69 9.42 3.04
N VAL A 12 -6.37 8.52 3.90
CA VAL A 12 -5.57 7.39 3.55
C VAL A 12 -6.53 6.24 3.36
N VAL A 13 -6.45 5.57 2.24
CA VAL A 13 -7.35 4.47 1.97
C VAL A 13 -6.63 3.19 2.37
N THR A 14 -7.28 2.35 3.15
CA THR A 14 -6.65 1.11 3.59
C THR A 14 -7.42 -0.10 3.07
N VAL A 15 -6.76 -1.22 2.95
CA VAL A 15 -7.41 -2.45 2.56
C VAL A 15 -6.87 -3.51 3.51
N ASP A 16 -7.65 -4.55 3.76
CA ASP A 16 -7.25 -5.57 4.69
C ASP A 16 -6.25 -6.52 4.06
N ALA A 17 -5.43 -7.16 4.85
CA ALA A 17 -4.44 -8.09 4.36
C ALA A 17 -5.01 -9.24 3.57
N GLU A 18 -6.30 -9.54 3.72
CA GLU A 18 -6.86 -10.62 2.96
C GLU A 18 -7.37 -10.15 1.61
N THR A 19 -7.23 -8.90 1.28
CA THR A 19 -7.70 -8.36 0.02
C THR A 19 -6.85 -8.89 -1.13
N THR A 20 -7.46 -9.20 -2.26
CA THR A 20 -6.71 -9.69 -3.40
C THR A 20 -6.10 -8.49 -4.13
N ILE A 21 -5.12 -8.78 -4.97
CA ILE A 21 -4.48 -7.74 -5.73
C ILE A 21 -5.53 -7.06 -6.60
N TYR A 22 -6.45 -7.84 -7.17
CA TYR A 22 -7.44 -7.30 -8.08
C TYR A 22 -8.31 -6.28 -7.33
N GLU A 23 -8.77 -6.62 -6.15
CA GLU A 23 -9.59 -5.71 -5.42
C GLU A 23 -8.86 -4.47 -4.99
N ALA A 24 -7.62 -4.58 -4.60
CA ALA A 24 -6.84 -3.43 -4.21
C ALA A 24 -6.64 -2.52 -5.43
N ALA A 25 -6.32 -3.11 -6.59
CA ALA A 25 -6.11 -2.33 -7.78
C ALA A 25 -7.39 -1.65 -8.22
N LYS A 26 -8.53 -2.33 -8.02
CA LYS A 26 -9.79 -1.77 -8.44
C LYS A 26 -10.10 -0.55 -7.59
N ILE A 27 -9.85 -0.61 -6.29
CA ILE A 27 -10.08 0.52 -5.42
C ILE A 27 -9.20 1.68 -5.83
N MET A 28 -7.94 1.41 -6.18
CA MET A 28 -7.05 2.46 -6.56
C MET A 28 -7.53 3.12 -7.85
N GLY A 29 -8.04 2.34 -8.76
CA GLY A 29 -8.53 2.88 -10.01
C GLY A 29 -9.81 3.70 -9.82
N GLU A 30 -10.72 3.17 -9.01
CA GLU A 30 -11.98 3.86 -8.83
C GLU A 30 -11.78 5.18 -8.06
N LYS A 31 -10.88 5.19 -7.12
CA LYS A 31 -10.66 6.39 -6.36
C LYS A 31 -9.56 7.27 -6.93
N LYS A 32 -8.96 6.82 -8.00
CA LYS A 32 -7.90 7.56 -8.67
C LYS A 32 -6.76 7.91 -7.72
N ILE A 33 -6.33 6.94 -6.97
CA ILE A 33 -5.22 7.13 -6.05
C ILE A 33 -4.11 6.19 -6.43
N GLY A 34 -2.89 6.51 -6.09
CA GLY A 34 -1.75 5.71 -6.49
C GLY A 34 -1.29 4.66 -5.50
N SER A 35 -1.92 4.57 -4.37
CA SER A 35 -1.51 3.58 -3.40
C SER A 35 -2.58 3.34 -2.35
N VAL A 36 -2.49 2.22 -1.66
CA VAL A 36 -3.39 1.92 -0.56
C VAL A 36 -2.51 1.32 0.53
N VAL A 37 -2.90 1.48 1.77
CA VAL A 37 -2.15 0.93 2.88
C VAL A 37 -2.79 -0.40 3.22
N VAL A 38 -2.01 -1.43 3.41
CA VAL A 38 -2.52 -2.75 3.72
C VAL A 38 -2.45 -2.91 5.24
N THR A 39 -3.55 -3.34 5.85
CA THR A 39 -3.58 -3.46 7.30
C THR A 39 -3.92 -4.88 7.72
N LYS A 40 -3.53 -5.24 8.92
CA LYS A 40 -3.90 -6.51 9.46
C LYS A 40 -4.19 -6.23 10.91
N ASP A 41 -5.37 -6.58 11.39
CA ASP A 41 -5.77 -6.30 12.74
C ASP A 41 -5.66 -4.81 13.01
N SER A 42 -6.06 -4.01 12.06
CA SER A 42 -6.06 -2.57 12.15
C SER A 42 -4.67 -1.94 12.21
N LYS A 43 -3.64 -2.72 11.97
CA LYS A 43 -2.30 -2.15 11.99
C LYS A 43 -1.72 -2.18 10.59
N PRO A 44 -1.07 -1.11 10.14
CA PRO A 44 -0.50 -1.09 8.81
C PRO A 44 0.67 -2.06 8.72
N ILE A 45 0.65 -2.89 7.71
CA ILE A 45 1.72 -3.84 7.53
C ILE A 45 2.42 -3.65 6.20
N GLY A 46 1.90 -2.85 5.33
CA GLY A 46 2.55 -2.62 4.05
C GLY A 46 1.82 -1.60 3.23
N ILE A 47 2.33 -1.34 2.04
CA ILE A 47 1.69 -0.39 1.18
C ILE A 47 1.76 -0.98 -0.22
N PHE A 48 0.68 -0.86 -0.99
CA PHE A 48 0.64 -1.39 -2.34
C PHE A 48 0.44 -0.21 -3.27
N THR A 49 1.33 -0.05 -4.24
CA THR A 49 1.31 1.13 -5.10
C THR A 49 1.13 0.74 -6.55
N GLU A 50 0.91 1.72 -7.40
CA GLU A 50 0.75 1.49 -8.82
C GLU A 50 2.06 0.92 -9.33
N ARG A 51 3.18 1.34 -8.78
CA ARG A 51 4.45 0.83 -9.22
C ARG A 51 4.54 -0.65 -8.89
N ASP A 52 4.05 -1.07 -7.72
CA ASP A 52 4.12 -2.46 -7.35
C ASP A 52 3.24 -3.26 -8.32
N LEU A 53 2.13 -2.69 -8.75
CA LEU A 53 1.22 -3.38 -9.65
C LEU A 53 1.96 -3.62 -10.97
N LEU A 54 2.65 -2.64 -11.49
CA LEU A 54 3.33 -2.81 -12.75
C LEU A 54 4.59 -3.65 -12.63
N THR A 55 5.41 -3.41 -11.63
CA THR A 55 6.71 -4.05 -11.56
C THR A 55 6.69 -5.44 -10.94
N LYS A 56 5.72 -5.71 -10.07
CA LYS A 56 5.70 -6.99 -9.42
C LYS A 56 4.55 -7.87 -9.87
N VAL A 57 3.41 -7.30 -10.13
CA VAL A 57 2.27 -8.09 -10.51
C VAL A 57 2.21 -8.35 -12.01
N ILE A 58 2.13 -7.31 -12.79
CA ILE A 58 2.01 -7.48 -14.22
C ILE A 58 3.30 -8.01 -14.82
N ALA A 59 4.42 -7.48 -14.43
CA ALA A 59 5.69 -7.94 -14.98
C ALA A 59 5.96 -9.41 -14.67
N ASN A 60 5.43 -9.92 -13.57
CA ASN A 60 5.66 -11.30 -13.22
C ASN A 60 4.46 -12.21 -13.48
N GLY A 61 3.44 -11.67 -14.09
CA GLY A 61 2.27 -12.49 -14.42
C GLY A 61 1.52 -13.06 -13.23
N LEU A 62 1.45 -12.33 -12.13
CA LEU A 62 0.76 -12.86 -10.98
C LEU A 62 -0.74 -12.87 -11.24
N ASP A 63 -1.43 -13.86 -10.67
CA ASP A 63 -2.85 -13.98 -10.86
C ASP A 63 -3.51 -13.04 -9.88
N MET A 64 -3.95 -11.89 -10.33
CA MET A 64 -4.49 -10.87 -9.48
C MET A 64 -5.72 -11.26 -8.70
N ARG A 65 -6.53 -12.12 -9.25
CA ARG A 65 -7.75 -12.46 -8.57
C ARG A 65 -7.58 -13.54 -7.51
N ASN A 66 -6.49 -14.27 -7.56
CA ASN A 66 -6.27 -15.31 -6.60
C ASN A 66 -5.02 -15.12 -5.77
N THR A 67 -4.44 -13.94 -5.80
CA THR A 67 -3.24 -13.67 -5.03
C THR A 67 -3.52 -12.52 -4.08
N ASN A 68 -3.10 -12.66 -2.84
CA ASN A 68 -3.32 -11.64 -1.86
C ASN A 68 -2.42 -10.47 -2.10
N VAL A 69 -2.91 -9.28 -1.78
CA VAL A 69 -2.16 -8.06 -2.00
C VAL A 69 -0.89 -8.05 -1.15
N THR A 70 -0.82 -8.86 -0.12
CA THR A 70 0.38 -8.89 0.72
C THR A 70 1.58 -9.45 -0.02
N ILE A 71 1.36 -10.17 -1.09
CA ILE A 71 2.47 -10.75 -1.84
C ILE A 71 3.28 -9.67 -2.56
N PRO A 72 2.71 -8.81 -3.36
CA PRO A 72 3.48 -7.78 -4.03
C PRO A 72 3.67 -6.47 -3.25
N MET A 73 3.00 -6.31 -2.11
CA MET A 73 3.08 -5.04 -1.42
C MET A 73 4.49 -4.76 -0.94
N SER A 74 4.79 -3.52 -0.68
CA SER A 74 6.09 -3.14 -0.16
C SER A 74 5.90 -3.00 1.36
N SER A 75 6.82 -3.46 2.09
CA SER A 75 6.69 -3.44 3.53
C SER A 75 7.42 -2.25 4.10
N PRO A 76 6.73 -1.37 4.68
CA PRO A 76 7.33 -0.17 5.18
C PRO A 76 7.97 -0.31 6.52
N LEU A 77 7.79 -1.38 7.10
CA LEU A 77 8.35 -1.54 8.27
C LEU A 77 9.71 -1.23 8.39
N ILE A 78 10.28 -1.26 7.40
CA ILE A 78 11.60 -1.01 7.40
C ILE A 78 11.79 0.29 7.93
N THR A 79 10.91 1.08 7.72
CA THR A 79 11.13 2.38 8.06
C THR A 79 11.34 2.45 9.49
N VAL A 80 10.84 1.65 10.11
CA VAL A 80 10.94 1.68 11.42
C VAL A 80 12.27 1.64 11.83
N ASP A 81 12.93 0.95 11.14
CA ASP A 81 14.20 0.80 11.47
C ASP A 81 14.95 1.95 11.49
N GLU A 82 14.63 2.71 10.69
CA GLU A 82 15.36 3.74 10.56
C GLU A 82 15.59 4.40 11.75
N GLU A 83 14.73 4.46 12.51
CA GLU A 83 14.93 5.18 13.57
C GLU A 83 15.87 4.53 14.34
N THR A 84 15.89 3.38 14.27
CA THR A 84 16.73 2.66 15.10
C THR A 84 18.02 2.82 14.53
N SER A 85 18.06 2.72 13.34
CA SER A 85 19.31 2.68 12.76
C SER A 85 19.88 3.95 12.92
N VAL A 86 19.14 4.78 12.93
CA VAL A 86 19.60 5.95 13.03
C VAL A 86 20.57 6.09 13.94
N LYS A 87 20.41 5.62 14.81
CA LYS A 87 21.26 5.72 15.59
C LYS A 87 22.31 5.22 15.28
N ASP A 88 22.27 4.69 14.54
CA ASP A 88 23.34 4.18 14.18
C ASP A 88 23.92 4.70 13.60
#